data_8981e3e56aea10e28c266e67cdeebead
#
_entry.id   8981e3e56aea10e28c266e67cdeebead
#
_cell.length_a   1.000
_cell.length_b   1.000
_cell.length_c   1.000
_cell.angle_alpha   90.00
_cell.angle_beta   90.00
_cell.angle_gamma   90.00
#
_symmetry.space_group_name_H-M   'P 1'
#
loop_
_entity.id
_entity.type
_entity.pdbx_description
1 polymer ?
#
loop_
_entity_poly.entity_id
_entity_poly.type
_entity_poly.pdbx_seq_one_letter_code
_entity_poly.pdbx_strand_id
1 'polypeptide(L)'
;MTKTALRVILAGSALLSSGACFLASGQAASAPPTASGLLKEPKDTPAGAGLRQPASPSQSVAALETLYADLADSYSAISAIDSGLFATYRGKDRAAWESLYLEKRKHLAEKLTKASASGLSPLDVRALNIMKRHLSDDLPEQFNDQNAPSEHCQDAQRRDLSLASLEGALDSCFVEIGNALEFEGKRITRVSALGMLDEISEEERRKKLFYAFVPLWNAVDGSQDATSPYRRLLPLVVAAAEGHGTEGRETWIDSAAKTIGVSSPEVERWLEQILDTWRQVDGGQMVEPWNYFYRGGEAARRLGAVTPKDSFVSVSQRYYRDLGADLQQLGVLYDLEARAGKAPLAYTDFVSRGRIVDGKWRKSVVRISASYATGGLGLLNELVHENGHAVYMMALHTRPAFMDVSAELFDEAFADVPAWNTYEPAWQQKYLGQAATESASLRALFSSVVLDVSWALFECRMLRNPASDPNAVWTDITSRYLHIVPHPEISWWALRGQLVQTPGYMVNYGLGSVLTADIRQHTREALGPFETGNSKWYSWTSERLLRFGEEVDASALLQQFLGRPVSPQPLLDQIRRLAPKQ
;
A
#
# COMPACT_ATOMS: atom_id res chain seq x y z
N MET A 1 17.42 2.51 21.15
CA MET A 1 16.10 1.91 21.30
C MET A 1 15.22 2.59 20.27
N THR A 2 15.16 2.05 19.10
CA THR A 2 14.43 2.62 17.96
C THR A 2 12.98 2.18 18.06
N LYS A 3 12.09 3.15 18.35
CA LYS A 3 10.64 2.99 18.17
C LYS A 3 10.39 2.89 16.67
N THR A 4 10.29 1.67 16.15
CA THR A 4 9.61 1.47 14.90
C THR A 4 8.13 1.67 15.23
N ALA A 5 7.61 2.85 14.90
CA ALA A 5 6.20 3.14 14.99
C ALA A 5 5.48 2.04 14.20
N LEU A 6 4.46 1.47 14.81
CA LEU A 6 3.56 0.56 14.15
C LEU A 6 3.08 1.22 12.88
N ARG A 7 3.60 0.73 11.78
CA ARG A 7 3.04 0.99 10.48
C ARG A 7 1.80 0.12 10.39
N VAL A 8 0.65 0.70 10.70
CA VAL A 8 -0.54 0.35 9.93
C VAL A 8 -0.02 0.32 8.50
N ILE A 9 -0.17 -0.78 7.81
CA ILE A 9 0.14 -0.86 6.39
C ILE A 9 -0.70 0.25 5.76
N LEU A 10 -0.10 1.43 5.65
CA LEU A 10 -0.64 2.56 4.91
C LEU A 10 -0.26 2.32 3.46
N ALA A 11 -0.66 1.14 2.99
CA ALA A 11 -0.70 0.79 1.60
C ALA A 11 -1.81 1.61 0.93
N GLY A 12 -1.64 2.90 0.96
CA GLY A 12 -2.38 3.73 0.04
C GLY A 12 -1.64 3.69 -1.26
N SER A 13 -2.00 2.81 -2.16
CA SER A 13 -1.81 3.05 -3.58
C SER A 13 -2.55 4.35 -3.88
N ALA A 14 -1.90 5.47 -3.60
CA ALA A 14 -2.35 6.74 -4.12
C ALA A 14 -2.02 6.76 -5.62
N LEU A 15 -2.66 5.89 -6.38
CA LEU A 15 -3.05 6.25 -7.72
C LEU A 15 -3.81 7.55 -7.54
N LEU A 16 -3.32 8.61 -8.14
CA LEU A 16 -3.88 9.95 -8.12
C LEU A 16 -5.35 9.86 -8.53
N SER A 17 -6.25 9.79 -7.56
CA SER A 17 -7.68 9.62 -7.82
C SER A 17 -8.44 10.90 -7.51
N SER A 18 -9.16 11.34 -8.49
CA SER A 18 -9.99 12.51 -8.55
C SER A 18 -11.22 12.44 -7.62
N GLY A 19 -11.39 13.43 -6.76
CA GLY A 19 -12.59 13.55 -5.95
C GLY A 19 -12.94 14.98 -5.59
N ALA A 20 -13.97 15.53 -6.23
CA ALA A 20 -14.50 16.85 -5.90
C ALA A 20 -15.28 16.83 -4.58
N CYS A 21 -14.95 17.75 -3.69
CA CYS A 21 -15.60 17.90 -2.40
C CYS A 21 -16.82 18.84 -2.51
N PHE A 22 -18.03 18.32 -2.24
CA PHE A 22 -19.17 19.16 -1.91
C PHE A 22 -19.37 19.19 -0.39
N LEU A 23 -19.42 20.41 0.16
CA LEU A 23 -19.71 20.66 1.56
C LEU A 23 -21.14 20.20 1.90
N ALA A 24 -21.29 19.22 2.77
CA ALA A 24 -22.54 18.97 3.46
C ALA A 24 -22.53 19.73 4.80
N SER A 25 -23.46 20.63 4.95
CA SER A 25 -23.82 21.35 6.19
C SER A 25 -24.17 20.37 7.31
N GLY A 26 -23.72 20.68 8.52
CA GLY A 26 -23.84 19.84 9.71
C GLY A 26 -25.25 19.33 10.00
N GLN A 27 -25.33 18.04 10.19
CA GLN A 27 -26.38 17.40 10.97
C GLN A 27 -25.73 16.56 12.07
N ALA A 28 -26.39 16.59 13.23
CA ALA A 28 -25.91 15.95 14.45
C ALA A 28 -25.59 14.47 14.26
N ALA A 29 -24.45 14.06 14.80
CA ALA A 29 -23.97 12.68 14.80
C ALA A 29 -25.01 11.75 15.46
N SER A 30 -25.59 10.84 14.69
CA SER A 30 -26.30 9.69 15.21
C SER A 30 -25.28 8.69 15.77
N ALA A 31 -25.60 8.08 16.91
CA ALA A 31 -24.76 7.07 17.55
C ALA A 31 -24.39 5.95 16.57
N PRO A 32 -23.17 5.40 16.64
CA PRO A 32 -22.75 4.32 15.74
C PRO A 32 -23.66 3.10 15.91
N PRO A 33 -23.98 2.38 14.82
CA PRO A 33 -24.82 1.20 14.90
C PRO A 33 -24.16 0.14 15.79
N THR A 34 -24.92 -0.42 16.70
CA THR A 34 -24.47 -1.53 17.53
C THR A 34 -24.16 -2.73 16.62
N ALA A 35 -22.98 -3.31 16.76
CA ALA A 35 -22.41 -4.40 15.94
C ALA A 35 -23.25 -5.70 15.83
N SER A 36 -24.40 -5.75 16.50
CA SER A 36 -25.27 -6.92 16.57
C SER A 36 -25.98 -7.28 15.24
N GLY A 37 -26.01 -6.37 14.27
CA GLY A 37 -26.67 -6.60 12.97
C GLY A 37 -25.73 -6.99 11.82
N LEU A 38 -24.44 -6.69 11.92
CA LEU A 38 -23.47 -6.85 10.82
C LEU A 38 -22.63 -8.12 10.90
N LEU A 39 -22.54 -8.77 12.06
CA LEU A 39 -21.81 -10.00 12.24
C LEU A 39 -22.78 -11.15 12.58
N LYS A 40 -23.54 -11.64 11.61
CA LYS A 40 -23.86 -13.06 11.59
C LYS A 40 -22.54 -13.78 11.32
N GLU A 41 -22.08 -14.60 12.27
CA GLU A 41 -20.95 -15.50 12.02
C GLU A 41 -21.15 -16.16 10.67
N PRO A 42 -20.18 -16.11 9.76
CA PRO A 42 -20.32 -16.75 8.46
C PRO A 42 -20.54 -18.23 8.73
N LYS A 43 -21.67 -18.76 8.27
CA LYS A 43 -21.92 -20.21 8.32
C LYS A 43 -20.76 -20.91 7.64
N ASP A 44 -20.24 -21.95 8.28
CA ASP A 44 -19.23 -22.84 7.74
C ASP A 44 -19.63 -23.34 6.35
N THR A 45 -19.20 -22.63 5.32
CA THR A 45 -19.30 -23.11 3.95
C THR A 45 -17.95 -23.72 3.61
N PRO A 46 -17.86 -24.91 3.02
CA PRO A 46 -16.60 -25.54 2.68
C PRO A 46 -15.96 -24.86 1.46
N ALA A 47 -15.43 -23.65 1.65
CA ALA A 47 -14.49 -23.03 0.73
C ALA A 47 -13.10 -23.55 1.13
N GLY A 48 -12.64 -24.61 0.50
CA GLY A 48 -11.35 -25.23 0.83
C GLY A 48 -11.29 -26.72 0.54
N ALA A 49 -12.29 -27.28 -0.15
CA ALA A 49 -12.20 -28.66 -0.60
C ALA A 49 -11.05 -28.82 -1.62
N GLY A 50 -9.87 -29.20 -1.11
CA GLY A 50 -8.67 -29.45 -1.91
C GLY A 50 -7.37 -28.82 -1.41
N LEU A 51 -7.42 -27.81 -0.53
CA LEU A 51 -6.19 -27.21 0.02
C LEU A 51 -5.47 -28.18 0.96
N ARG A 52 -4.16 -28.34 0.75
CA ARG A 52 -3.31 -29.16 1.62
C ARG A 52 -3.32 -28.58 3.03
N GLN A 53 -3.57 -29.42 4.03
CA GLN A 53 -3.51 -29.00 5.44
C GLN A 53 -2.13 -28.44 5.78
N PRO A 54 -2.06 -27.36 6.59
CA PRO A 54 -0.78 -26.85 7.10
C PRO A 54 0.03 -27.96 7.79
N ALA A 55 1.35 -27.91 7.67
CA ALA A 55 2.22 -28.84 8.38
C ALA A 55 2.03 -28.69 9.90
N SER A 56 1.89 -29.80 10.61
CA SER A 56 1.71 -29.76 12.07
C SER A 56 3.00 -29.32 12.76
N PRO A 57 2.96 -28.28 13.62
CA PRO A 57 4.10 -27.88 14.42
C PRO A 57 4.42 -28.90 15.52
N SER A 58 5.65 -28.86 16.06
CA SER A 58 5.95 -29.52 17.33
C SER A 58 5.07 -28.95 18.46
N GLN A 59 4.79 -29.75 19.50
CA GLN A 59 3.91 -29.33 20.59
C GLN A 59 4.36 -28.02 21.27
N SER A 60 5.67 -27.83 21.43
CA SER A 60 6.24 -26.61 22.01
C SER A 60 6.00 -25.38 21.13
N VAL A 61 6.13 -25.49 19.80
CA VAL A 61 5.92 -24.40 18.86
C VAL A 61 4.42 -24.12 18.68
N ALA A 62 3.56 -25.14 18.66
CA ALA A 62 2.11 -24.98 18.58
C ALA A 62 1.54 -24.09 19.69
N ALA A 63 2.05 -24.25 20.92
CA ALA A 63 1.63 -23.43 22.05
C ALA A 63 2.06 -21.95 21.89
N LEU A 64 3.24 -21.69 21.28
CA LEU A 64 3.70 -20.33 20.97
C LEU A 64 2.89 -19.70 19.84
N GLU A 65 2.60 -20.46 18.79
CA GLU A 65 1.77 -20.00 17.67
C GLU A 65 0.33 -19.65 18.11
N THR A 66 -0.22 -20.37 19.07
CA THR A 66 -1.53 -20.03 19.64
C THR A 66 -1.49 -18.68 20.36
N LEU A 67 -0.46 -18.44 21.19
CA LEU A 67 -0.28 -17.14 21.85
C LEU A 67 -0.04 -16.01 20.86
N TYR A 68 0.76 -16.26 19.83
CA TYR A 68 1.03 -15.29 18.78
C TYR A 68 -0.25 -14.91 18.00
N ALA A 69 -1.04 -15.91 17.61
CA ALA A 69 -2.31 -15.66 16.92
C ALA A 69 -3.31 -14.86 17.78
N ASP A 70 -3.37 -15.16 19.09
CA ASP A 70 -4.23 -14.41 20.01
C ASP A 70 -3.72 -12.97 20.21
N LEU A 71 -2.40 -12.77 20.23
CA LEU A 71 -1.79 -11.44 20.30
C LEU A 71 -2.12 -10.63 19.05
N ALA A 72 -1.89 -11.17 17.86
CA ALA A 72 -2.17 -10.53 16.58
C ALA A 72 -3.66 -10.20 16.41
N ASP A 73 -4.57 -11.12 16.77
CA ASP A 73 -6.02 -10.87 16.74
C ASP A 73 -6.45 -9.78 17.75
N SER A 74 -5.80 -9.71 18.91
CA SER A 74 -6.07 -8.65 19.89
C SER A 74 -5.67 -7.28 19.36
N TYR A 75 -4.52 -7.20 18.69
CA TYR A 75 -4.09 -6.00 18.00
C TYR A 75 -5.09 -5.55 16.92
N SER A 76 -5.47 -6.47 16.03
CA SER A 76 -6.43 -6.19 14.95
C SER A 76 -7.80 -5.75 15.49
N ALA A 77 -8.25 -6.32 16.62
CA ALA A 77 -9.48 -5.91 17.26
C ALA A 77 -9.41 -4.47 17.80
N ILE A 78 -8.29 -4.08 18.42
CA ILE A 78 -8.06 -2.71 18.89
C ILE A 78 -8.07 -1.75 17.70
N SER A 79 -7.33 -2.03 16.64
CA SER A 79 -7.30 -1.23 15.41
C SER A 79 -8.71 -1.04 14.81
N ALA A 80 -9.52 -2.10 14.78
CA ALA A 80 -10.89 -2.03 14.29
C ALA A 80 -11.82 -1.16 15.16
N ILE A 81 -11.60 -1.15 16.48
CA ILE A 81 -12.34 -0.30 17.41
C ILE A 81 -11.86 1.16 17.30
N ASP A 82 -10.55 1.40 17.27
CA ASP A 82 -9.96 2.74 17.19
C ASP A 82 -10.34 3.46 15.89
N SER A 83 -10.47 2.72 14.78
CA SER A 83 -11.00 3.25 13.52
C SER A 83 -12.52 3.48 13.53
N GLY A 84 -13.23 3.16 14.63
CA GLY A 84 -14.66 3.31 14.78
C GLY A 84 -15.48 2.32 13.94
N LEU A 85 -14.89 1.24 13.45
CA LEU A 85 -15.65 0.18 12.75
C LEU A 85 -16.61 -0.53 13.71
N PHE A 86 -16.17 -0.76 14.94
CA PHE A 86 -16.94 -1.37 16.01
C PHE A 86 -16.85 -0.54 17.29
N ALA A 87 -17.94 -0.41 18.03
CA ALA A 87 -17.87 0.09 19.42
C ALA A 87 -17.30 -0.99 20.36
N THR A 88 -17.64 -2.26 20.11
CA THR A 88 -17.11 -3.44 20.79
C THR A 88 -16.96 -4.56 19.78
N TYR A 89 -15.93 -5.41 19.95
CA TYR A 89 -15.72 -6.57 19.10
C TYR A 89 -15.75 -7.85 19.96
N ARG A 90 -16.54 -8.85 19.58
CA ARG A 90 -16.73 -10.10 20.33
C ARG A 90 -17.04 -9.87 21.82
N GLY A 91 -17.90 -8.88 22.10
CA GLY A 91 -18.33 -8.56 23.46
C GLY A 91 -17.29 -7.86 24.34
N LYS A 92 -16.14 -7.44 23.79
CA LYS A 92 -15.09 -6.69 24.49
C LYS A 92 -14.95 -5.30 23.91
N ASP A 93 -14.78 -4.32 24.80
CA ASP A 93 -14.39 -2.95 24.45
C ASP A 93 -12.87 -2.84 24.20
N ARG A 94 -12.43 -1.64 23.86
CA ARG A 94 -11.02 -1.33 23.60
C ARG A 94 -10.11 -1.69 24.79
N ALA A 95 -10.51 -1.30 26.01
CA ALA A 95 -9.70 -1.51 27.21
C ALA A 95 -9.54 -3.00 27.54
N ALA A 96 -10.59 -3.80 27.35
CA ALA A 96 -10.53 -5.25 27.53
C ALA A 96 -9.62 -5.93 26.49
N TRP A 97 -9.62 -5.46 25.23
CA TRP A 97 -8.70 -5.96 24.21
C TRP A 97 -7.25 -5.53 24.45
N GLU A 98 -7.02 -4.30 24.90
CA GLU A 98 -5.69 -3.80 25.25
C GLU A 98 -5.08 -4.59 26.42
N SER A 99 -5.86 -4.84 27.47
CA SER A 99 -5.44 -5.68 28.60
C SER A 99 -5.04 -7.09 28.14
N LEU A 100 -5.83 -7.68 27.23
CA LEU A 100 -5.55 -9.00 26.68
C LEU A 100 -4.28 -8.97 25.81
N TYR A 101 -4.10 -7.94 24.98
CA TYR A 101 -2.91 -7.75 24.17
C TYR A 101 -1.64 -7.70 25.02
N LEU A 102 -1.62 -6.85 26.05
CA LEU A 102 -0.46 -6.70 26.95
C LEU A 102 -0.14 -8.02 27.70
N GLU A 103 -1.16 -8.73 28.17
CA GLU A 103 -1.00 -10.04 28.79
C GLU A 103 -0.37 -11.05 27.83
N LYS A 104 -0.91 -11.16 26.60
CA LYS A 104 -0.43 -12.12 25.62
C LYS A 104 0.97 -11.78 25.12
N ARG A 105 1.26 -10.49 24.93
CA ARG A 105 2.59 -10.01 24.54
C ARG A 105 3.66 -10.40 25.59
N LYS A 106 3.41 -10.12 26.85
CA LYS A 106 4.32 -10.48 27.96
C LYS A 106 4.55 -12.01 27.98
N HIS A 107 3.50 -12.77 27.91
CA HIS A 107 3.55 -14.23 27.95
C HIS A 107 4.33 -14.82 26.77
N LEU A 108 4.09 -14.31 25.55
CA LEU A 108 4.81 -14.73 24.35
C LEU A 108 6.30 -14.39 24.44
N ALA A 109 6.65 -13.16 24.86
CA ALA A 109 8.04 -12.73 25.04
C ALA A 109 8.81 -13.63 26.01
N GLU A 110 8.23 -13.91 27.21
CA GLU A 110 8.84 -14.77 28.21
C GLU A 110 9.07 -16.19 27.69
N LYS A 111 8.14 -16.72 26.90
CA LYS A 111 8.26 -18.09 26.35
C LYS A 111 9.22 -18.15 25.18
N LEU A 112 9.22 -17.15 24.27
CA LEU A 112 10.15 -17.08 23.14
C LEU A 112 11.61 -16.92 23.59
N THR A 113 11.86 -16.21 24.68
CA THR A 113 13.20 -16.08 25.28
C THR A 113 13.73 -17.43 25.78
N LYS A 114 12.86 -18.32 26.25
CA LYS A 114 13.21 -19.65 26.76
C LYS A 114 13.19 -20.73 25.67
N ALA A 115 12.65 -20.44 24.49
CA ALA A 115 12.50 -21.41 23.41
C ALA A 115 13.86 -21.74 22.79
N SER A 116 14.20 -23.05 22.79
CA SER A 116 15.39 -23.57 22.12
C SER A 116 15.05 -24.04 20.70
N ALA A 117 15.91 -23.73 19.74
CA ALA A 117 15.82 -24.24 18.37
C ALA A 117 16.38 -25.67 18.24
N SER A 118 17.03 -26.21 19.28
CA SER A 118 17.66 -27.54 19.22
C SER A 118 16.61 -28.65 19.05
N GLY A 119 16.81 -29.48 18.04
CA GLY A 119 15.94 -30.61 17.75
C GLY A 119 14.61 -30.25 17.05
N LEU A 120 14.41 -28.99 16.69
CA LEU A 120 13.23 -28.55 15.92
C LEU A 120 13.41 -28.77 14.42
N SER A 121 12.28 -28.91 13.72
CA SER A 121 12.29 -28.91 12.25
C SER A 121 12.71 -27.53 11.70
N PRO A 122 13.24 -27.44 10.47
CA PRO A 122 13.56 -26.14 9.84
C PRO A 122 12.35 -25.18 9.82
N LEU A 123 11.14 -25.71 9.62
CA LEU A 123 9.91 -24.91 9.61
C LEU A 123 9.55 -24.39 11.00
N ASP A 124 9.78 -25.18 12.06
CA ASP A 124 9.57 -24.72 13.45
C ASP A 124 10.60 -23.64 13.85
N VAL A 125 11.86 -23.78 13.42
CA VAL A 125 12.88 -22.76 13.61
C VAL A 125 12.49 -21.46 12.90
N ARG A 126 12.02 -21.55 11.65
CA ARG A 126 11.49 -20.39 10.92
C ARG A 126 10.33 -19.73 11.65
N ALA A 127 9.37 -20.51 12.14
CA ALA A 127 8.24 -19.98 12.93
C ALA A 127 8.70 -19.22 14.17
N LEU A 128 9.68 -19.74 14.92
CA LEU A 128 10.25 -19.05 16.08
C LEU A 128 10.90 -17.72 15.70
N ASN A 129 11.65 -17.70 14.61
CA ASN A 129 12.35 -16.48 14.16
C ASN A 129 11.36 -15.40 13.70
N ILE A 130 10.30 -15.78 12.99
CA ILE A 130 9.25 -14.85 12.55
C ILE A 130 8.50 -14.28 13.76
N MET A 131 8.03 -15.14 14.69
CA MET A 131 7.37 -14.65 15.90
C MET A 131 8.25 -13.72 16.74
N LYS A 132 9.59 -13.97 16.81
CA LYS A 132 10.53 -13.07 17.48
C LYS A 132 10.65 -11.74 16.76
N ARG A 133 10.78 -11.75 15.42
CA ARG A 133 10.88 -10.54 14.61
C ARG A 133 9.60 -9.69 14.76
N HIS A 134 8.42 -10.27 14.55
CA HIS A 134 7.15 -9.53 14.67
C HIS A 134 6.93 -8.97 16.07
N LEU A 135 7.33 -9.71 17.11
CA LEU A 135 7.21 -9.23 18.48
C LEU A 135 8.12 -8.02 18.75
N SER A 136 9.31 -7.94 18.11
CA SER A 136 10.25 -6.84 18.28
C SER A 136 9.99 -5.67 17.35
N ASP A 137 9.59 -5.93 16.11
CA ASP A 137 9.57 -4.95 15.03
C ASP A 137 8.14 -4.50 14.65
N ASP A 138 7.22 -5.44 14.57
CA ASP A 138 5.90 -5.20 13.97
C ASP A 138 4.79 -4.97 15.00
N LEU A 139 4.90 -5.54 16.21
CA LEU A 139 3.87 -5.41 17.22
C LEU A 139 4.29 -4.38 18.29
N PRO A 140 3.50 -3.33 18.52
CA PRO A 140 3.86 -2.27 19.45
C PRO A 140 4.01 -2.80 20.87
N GLU A 141 4.94 -2.24 21.62
CA GLU A 141 5.13 -2.58 23.02
C GLU A 141 3.96 -2.07 23.89
N GLN A 142 3.36 -0.96 23.46
CA GLN A 142 2.16 -0.37 24.07
C GLN A 142 1.28 0.26 23.00
N PHE A 143 -0.05 0.17 23.17
CA PHE A 143 -0.99 0.97 22.42
C PHE A 143 -1.05 2.37 23.01
N ASN A 144 -0.79 3.39 22.20
CA ASN A 144 -0.78 4.78 22.63
C ASN A 144 0.16 5.03 23.82
N ASP A 145 1.41 5.28 23.55
CA ASP A 145 2.24 6.00 24.48
C ASP A 145 1.64 7.42 24.61
N GLN A 146 0.67 7.56 25.54
CA GLN A 146 0.05 8.86 25.85
C GLN A 146 1.08 9.90 26.31
N ASN A 147 2.31 9.47 26.60
CA ASN A 147 3.47 10.29 26.91
C ASN A 147 4.43 10.45 25.72
N ALA A 148 4.17 9.83 24.58
CA ALA A 148 4.90 10.19 23.37
C ALA A 148 4.58 11.66 23.07
N PRO A 149 5.59 12.54 22.93
CA PRO A 149 5.33 13.92 22.58
C PRO A 149 4.53 13.91 21.27
N SER A 150 3.34 14.53 21.29
CA SER A 150 2.58 14.78 20.08
C SER A 150 3.43 15.72 19.22
N GLU A 151 4.07 15.19 18.21
CA GLU A 151 4.89 15.98 17.30
C GLU A 151 3.97 16.68 16.33
N HIS A 152 4.12 17.99 16.22
CA HIS A 152 3.39 18.83 15.29
C HIS A 152 4.27 19.22 14.13
N CYS A 153 3.69 19.58 13.00
CA CYS A 153 4.42 20.01 11.81
C CYS A 153 5.45 21.12 12.13
N GLN A 154 5.11 22.06 13.01
CA GLN A 154 6.03 23.12 13.44
C GLN A 154 7.32 22.59 14.11
N ASP A 155 7.25 21.42 14.75
CA ASP A 155 8.41 20.81 15.41
C ASP A 155 9.47 20.36 14.41
N ALA A 156 9.08 20.06 13.16
CA ALA A 156 10.02 19.71 12.11
C ALA A 156 11.12 20.77 11.88
N GLN A 157 10.88 22.02 12.26
CA GLN A 157 11.87 23.10 12.16
C GLN A 157 12.95 23.07 13.27
N ARG A 158 12.76 22.30 14.34
CA ARG A 158 13.72 22.16 15.44
C ARG A 158 14.95 21.38 14.97
N ARG A 159 16.15 21.86 15.34
CA ARG A 159 17.43 21.29 14.89
C ARG A 159 17.93 20.09 15.70
N ASP A 160 17.38 19.87 16.88
CA ASP A 160 17.81 18.88 17.88
C ASP A 160 16.99 17.59 17.87
N LEU A 161 16.18 17.36 16.83
CA LEU A 161 15.31 16.20 16.76
C LEU A 161 16.09 14.90 16.46
N SER A 162 15.69 13.83 17.12
CA SER A 162 16.08 12.47 16.74
C SER A 162 15.45 12.08 15.40
N LEU A 163 15.94 11.01 14.75
CA LEU A 163 15.34 10.48 13.53
C LEU A 163 13.82 10.25 13.69
N ALA A 164 13.43 9.51 14.73
CA ALA A 164 12.01 9.19 14.96
C ALA A 164 11.14 10.45 15.20
N SER A 165 11.68 11.44 15.94
CA SER A 165 10.97 12.69 16.19
C SER A 165 10.86 13.56 14.95
N LEU A 166 11.87 13.57 14.08
CA LEU A 166 11.81 14.32 12.83
C LEU A 166 10.86 13.66 11.82
N GLU A 167 10.87 12.32 11.72
CA GLU A 167 9.89 11.57 10.91
C GLU A 167 8.46 11.85 11.38
N GLY A 168 8.19 11.79 12.69
CA GLY A 168 6.87 12.06 13.24
C GLY A 168 6.39 13.50 12.99
N ALA A 169 7.28 14.49 13.15
CA ALA A 169 6.95 15.89 12.87
C ALA A 169 6.68 16.12 11.37
N LEU A 170 7.45 15.49 10.48
CA LEU A 170 7.23 15.58 9.04
C LEU A 170 5.95 14.86 8.61
N ASP A 171 5.63 13.72 9.20
CA ASP A 171 4.34 13.04 8.99
C ASP A 171 3.17 13.96 9.38
N SER A 172 3.28 14.62 10.53
CA SER A 172 2.28 15.59 11.00
C SER A 172 2.05 16.73 10.00
N CYS A 173 3.06 17.13 9.21
CA CYS A 173 2.88 18.15 8.17
C CYS A 173 1.88 17.70 7.09
N PHE A 174 1.89 16.43 6.71
CA PHE A 174 0.94 15.90 5.73
C PHE A 174 -0.48 15.82 6.29
N VAL A 175 -0.62 15.57 7.59
CA VAL A 175 -1.92 15.58 8.28
C VAL A 175 -2.44 17.00 8.48
N GLU A 176 -1.63 17.89 9.08
CA GLU A 176 -2.05 19.24 9.46
C GLU A 176 -2.20 20.17 8.27
N ILE A 177 -1.20 20.23 7.40
CA ILE A 177 -1.19 21.12 6.22
C ILE A 177 -1.86 20.43 5.05
N GLY A 178 -1.53 19.16 4.78
CA GLY A 178 -2.07 18.40 3.65
C GLY A 178 -3.59 18.21 3.70
N ASN A 179 -4.21 18.23 4.89
CA ASN A 179 -5.66 18.21 5.05
C ASN A 179 -6.29 19.60 5.16
N ALA A 180 -5.52 20.67 4.96
CA ALA A 180 -5.96 22.05 5.12
C ALA A 180 -5.51 22.97 3.98
N LEU A 181 -5.31 22.43 2.78
CA LEU A 181 -4.97 23.23 1.60
C LEU A 181 -6.14 24.17 1.25
N GLU A 182 -5.83 25.34 0.71
CA GLU A 182 -6.84 26.30 0.30
C GLU A 182 -6.87 26.43 -1.24
N PHE A 183 -8.06 26.27 -1.80
CA PHE A 183 -8.28 26.47 -3.23
C PHE A 183 -9.65 27.15 -3.47
N GLU A 184 -9.64 28.29 -4.18
CA GLU A 184 -10.83 29.09 -4.50
C GLU A 184 -11.70 29.42 -3.24
N GLY A 185 -11.02 29.76 -2.12
CA GLY A 185 -11.69 30.10 -0.86
C GLY A 185 -12.29 28.90 -0.11
N LYS A 186 -11.94 27.68 -0.51
CA LYS A 186 -12.39 26.44 0.15
C LYS A 186 -11.20 25.67 0.68
N ARG A 187 -11.39 25.07 1.84
CA ARG A 187 -10.44 24.07 2.38
C ARG A 187 -10.63 22.73 1.67
N ILE A 188 -9.54 22.16 1.18
CA ILE A 188 -9.51 20.88 0.50
C ILE A 188 -8.39 20.02 1.07
N THR A 189 -8.48 18.70 0.89
CA THR A 189 -7.40 17.78 1.26
C THR A 189 -6.38 17.62 0.13
N ARG A 190 -5.15 17.21 0.46
CA ARG A 190 -4.11 16.86 -0.51
C ARG A 190 -4.61 15.83 -1.53
N VAL A 191 -5.28 14.79 -1.06
CA VAL A 191 -5.82 13.73 -1.94
C VAL A 191 -6.84 14.30 -2.92
N SER A 192 -7.78 15.12 -2.44
CA SER A 192 -8.75 15.78 -3.31
C SER A 192 -8.08 16.73 -4.31
N ALA A 193 -7.07 17.49 -3.86
CA ALA A 193 -6.36 18.42 -4.74
C ALA A 193 -5.64 17.69 -5.88
N LEU A 194 -4.94 16.59 -5.58
CA LEU A 194 -4.27 15.77 -6.60
C LEU A 194 -5.26 15.23 -7.64
N GLY A 195 -6.40 14.72 -7.19
CA GLY A 195 -7.42 14.22 -8.09
C GLY A 195 -8.06 15.32 -8.97
N MET A 196 -8.27 16.50 -8.42
CA MET A 196 -8.79 17.63 -9.20
C MET A 196 -7.84 18.09 -10.31
N LEU A 197 -6.51 17.85 -10.20
CA LEU A 197 -5.55 18.14 -11.27
C LEU A 197 -5.81 17.33 -12.55
N ASP A 198 -6.38 16.13 -12.44
CA ASP A 198 -6.76 15.28 -13.57
C ASP A 198 -8.01 15.78 -14.31
N GLU A 199 -8.87 16.53 -13.62
CA GLU A 199 -10.23 16.84 -14.08
C GLU A 199 -10.40 18.28 -14.56
N ILE A 200 -9.77 19.26 -13.91
CA ILE A 200 -9.93 20.68 -14.23
C ILE A 200 -9.45 20.97 -15.64
N SER A 201 -10.35 21.42 -16.54
CA SER A 201 -10.04 21.69 -17.95
C SER A 201 -9.23 22.98 -18.15
N GLU A 202 -9.42 23.98 -17.27
CA GLU A 202 -8.76 25.28 -17.38
C GLU A 202 -7.34 25.24 -16.79
N GLU A 203 -6.35 25.46 -17.63
CA GLU A 203 -4.94 25.39 -17.24
C GLU A 203 -4.57 26.32 -16.08
N GLU A 204 -5.02 27.56 -16.10
CA GLU A 204 -4.75 28.53 -15.05
C GLU A 204 -5.34 28.12 -13.68
N ARG A 205 -6.47 27.42 -13.68
CA ARG A 205 -7.04 26.87 -12.46
C ARG A 205 -6.21 25.68 -11.97
N ARG A 206 -5.76 24.79 -12.87
CA ARG A 206 -4.85 23.68 -12.50
C ARG A 206 -3.56 24.22 -11.90
N LYS A 207 -2.96 25.24 -12.52
CA LYS A 207 -1.78 25.91 -12.00
C LYS A 207 -2.01 26.45 -10.60
N LYS A 208 -3.10 27.19 -10.37
CA LYS A 208 -3.46 27.68 -9.03
C LYS A 208 -3.63 26.54 -8.02
N LEU A 209 -4.27 25.46 -8.41
CA LEU A 209 -4.44 24.27 -7.57
C LEU A 209 -3.10 23.61 -7.25
N PHE A 210 -2.21 23.49 -8.22
CA PHE A 210 -0.87 22.94 -8.02
C PHE A 210 -0.06 23.78 -7.01
N TYR A 211 -0.13 25.09 -7.09
CA TYR A 211 0.54 25.98 -6.13
C TYR A 211 -0.17 26.07 -4.77
N ALA A 212 -1.37 25.51 -4.60
CA ALA A 212 -1.99 25.36 -3.29
C ALA A 212 -1.19 24.43 -2.35
N PHE A 213 -0.30 23.59 -2.89
CA PHE A 213 0.61 22.72 -2.12
C PHE A 213 1.84 23.46 -1.55
N VAL A 214 2.11 24.69 -1.93
CA VAL A 214 3.30 25.44 -1.45
C VAL A 214 3.47 25.43 0.07
N PRO A 215 2.42 25.60 0.90
CA PRO A 215 2.59 25.52 2.35
C PRO A 215 3.17 24.17 2.81
N LEU A 216 2.78 23.07 2.18
CA LEU A 216 3.32 21.74 2.48
C LEU A 216 4.77 21.60 2.02
N TRP A 217 5.11 22.06 0.80
CA TRP A 217 6.48 22.03 0.32
C TRP A 217 7.42 22.86 1.19
N ASN A 218 6.97 24.04 1.64
CA ASN A 218 7.72 24.88 2.55
C ASN A 218 7.92 24.25 3.94
N ALA A 219 6.97 23.49 4.44
CA ALA A 219 7.14 22.78 5.69
C ALA A 219 8.19 21.67 5.60
N VAL A 220 8.34 21.04 4.43
CA VAL A 220 9.26 19.92 4.19
C VAL A 220 10.66 20.42 3.78
N ASP A 221 10.76 21.38 2.86
CA ASP A 221 12.04 21.88 2.28
C ASP A 221 12.04 23.40 2.01
N GLY A 222 11.40 24.21 2.84
CA GLY A 222 11.19 25.63 2.57
C GLY A 222 12.46 26.48 2.54
N SER A 223 13.49 26.16 3.34
CA SER A 223 14.77 26.85 3.33
C SER A 223 15.64 26.48 2.13
N GLN A 224 15.39 25.34 1.52
CA GLN A 224 16.14 24.76 0.39
C GLN A 224 17.67 24.68 0.64
N ASP A 225 18.06 24.50 1.90
CA ASP A 225 19.44 24.34 2.36
C ASP A 225 19.56 23.22 3.41
N ALA A 226 20.76 23.01 3.94
CA ALA A 226 21.02 21.95 4.93
C ALA A 226 20.21 22.09 6.23
N THR A 227 19.48 23.19 6.44
CA THR A 227 18.62 23.38 7.62
C THR A 227 17.19 22.90 7.39
N SER A 228 16.80 22.65 6.13
CA SER A 228 15.48 22.12 5.80
C SER A 228 15.21 20.78 6.44
N PRO A 229 13.99 20.50 6.91
CA PRO A 229 13.64 19.26 7.57
C PRO A 229 14.00 17.99 6.78
N TYR A 230 13.63 17.92 5.50
CA TYR A 230 13.95 16.76 4.65
C TYR A 230 15.46 16.56 4.46
N ARG A 231 16.21 17.66 4.23
CA ARG A 231 17.67 17.58 4.04
C ARG A 231 18.42 17.18 5.31
N ARG A 232 17.81 17.38 6.50
CA ARG A 232 18.32 16.86 7.78
C ARG A 232 17.91 15.42 8.02
N LEU A 233 16.74 15.01 7.52
CA LEU A 233 16.23 13.64 7.65
C LEU A 233 17.16 12.62 6.98
N LEU A 234 17.58 12.88 5.75
CA LEU A 234 18.35 11.93 4.94
C LEU A 234 19.66 11.46 5.59
N PRO A 235 20.54 12.33 6.12
CA PRO A 235 21.75 11.90 6.83
C PRO A 235 21.45 11.06 8.06
N LEU A 236 20.35 11.33 8.77
CA LEU A 236 19.94 10.55 9.94
C LEU A 236 19.48 9.15 9.54
N VAL A 237 18.74 9.03 8.43
CA VAL A 237 18.31 7.75 7.87
C VAL A 237 19.51 6.90 7.45
N VAL A 238 20.46 7.49 6.73
CA VAL A 238 21.69 6.80 6.27
C VAL A 238 22.53 6.38 7.48
N ALA A 239 22.76 7.27 8.46
CA ALA A 239 23.50 6.95 9.66
C ALA A 239 22.83 5.84 10.50
N ALA A 240 21.51 5.81 10.55
CA ALA A 240 20.78 4.75 11.22
C ALA A 240 20.94 3.39 10.52
N ALA A 241 21.02 3.37 9.20
CA ALA A 241 21.29 2.16 8.43
C ALA A 241 22.74 1.65 8.63
N GLU A 242 23.73 2.56 8.69
CA GLU A 242 25.15 2.23 8.87
C GLU A 242 25.53 1.85 10.32
N GLY A 243 24.81 2.39 11.32
CA GLY A 243 25.17 2.29 12.75
C GLY A 243 24.94 0.93 13.41
N HIS A 244 24.50 -0.10 12.71
CA HIS A 244 24.11 -1.39 13.28
C HIS A 244 25.15 -2.53 13.08
N GLY A 245 26.41 -2.20 12.85
CA GLY A 245 27.54 -3.18 12.81
C GLY A 245 27.52 -4.10 11.60
N THR A 246 28.20 -5.26 11.71
CA THR A 246 28.32 -6.26 10.63
C THR A 246 27.00 -6.90 10.16
N GLU A 247 25.92 -6.67 10.90
CA GLU A 247 24.54 -6.97 10.52
C GLU A 247 23.78 -5.64 10.32
N GLY A 248 24.27 -4.79 9.41
CA GLY A 248 23.65 -3.50 9.10
C GLY A 248 22.15 -3.64 8.92
N ARG A 249 21.36 -2.65 9.42
CA ARG A 249 19.91 -2.62 9.21
C ARG A 249 19.66 -2.62 7.71
N GLU A 250 19.01 -3.66 7.23
CA GLU A 250 18.58 -3.76 5.83
C GLU A 250 17.75 -2.53 5.47
N THR A 251 18.13 -1.79 4.43
CA THR A 251 17.33 -0.66 3.97
C THR A 251 16.10 -1.15 3.24
N TRP A 252 15.08 -0.29 3.06
CA TRP A 252 13.92 -0.62 2.24
C TRP A 252 14.31 -1.03 0.81
N ILE A 253 15.35 -0.40 0.25
CA ILE A 253 15.87 -0.73 -1.08
C ILE A 253 16.45 -2.14 -1.08
N ASP A 254 17.21 -2.51 -0.06
CA ASP A 254 17.80 -3.86 0.05
C ASP A 254 16.73 -4.92 0.25
N SER A 255 15.72 -4.63 1.10
CA SER A 255 14.59 -5.52 1.34
C SER A 255 13.76 -5.75 0.07
N ALA A 256 13.45 -4.69 -0.67
CA ALA A 256 12.73 -4.78 -1.94
C ALA A 256 13.55 -5.54 -3.00
N ALA A 257 14.86 -5.25 -3.12
CA ALA A 257 15.77 -5.95 -4.02
C ALA A 257 15.84 -7.46 -3.71
N LYS A 258 15.96 -7.82 -2.43
CA LYS A 258 15.99 -9.21 -1.97
C LYS A 258 14.67 -9.93 -2.27
N THR A 259 13.51 -9.27 -2.09
CA THR A 259 12.19 -9.84 -2.39
C THR A 259 12.09 -10.32 -3.83
N ILE A 260 12.66 -9.58 -4.79
CA ILE A 260 12.63 -9.95 -6.21
C ILE A 260 13.91 -10.65 -6.70
N GLY A 261 14.87 -10.87 -5.80
CA GLY A 261 16.09 -11.64 -6.10
C GLY A 261 17.12 -10.88 -6.95
N VAL A 262 17.21 -9.54 -6.82
CA VAL A 262 18.21 -8.70 -7.50
C VAL A 262 19.11 -7.99 -6.50
N SER A 263 20.17 -7.37 -6.98
CA SER A 263 21.06 -6.53 -6.17
C SER A 263 20.55 -5.08 -6.10
N SER A 264 20.84 -4.38 -5.02
CA SER A 264 20.44 -2.97 -4.87
C SER A 264 20.92 -2.06 -6.03
N PRO A 265 22.12 -2.22 -6.62
CA PRO A 265 22.50 -1.50 -7.83
C PRO A 265 21.65 -1.82 -9.06
N GLU A 266 21.07 -3.02 -9.15
CA GLU A 266 20.18 -3.37 -10.26
C GLU A 266 18.82 -2.68 -10.14
N VAL A 267 18.38 -2.39 -8.93
CA VAL A 267 17.12 -1.65 -8.71
C VAL A 267 17.13 -0.34 -9.50
N GLU A 268 18.14 0.51 -9.29
CA GLU A 268 18.23 1.80 -9.98
C GLU A 268 18.31 1.64 -11.50
N ARG A 269 19.08 0.66 -11.98
CA ARG A 269 19.15 0.35 -13.41
C ARG A 269 17.80 -0.03 -14.00
N TRP A 270 16.98 -0.80 -13.28
CA TRP A 270 15.64 -1.15 -13.75
C TRP A 270 14.71 0.05 -13.75
N LEU A 271 14.74 0.88 -12.70
CA LEU A 271 13.96 2.11 -12.64
C LEU A 271 14.30 3.05 -13.81
N GLU A 272 15.60 3.24 -14.11
CA GLU A 272 16.04 4.04 -15.27
C GLU A 272 15.59 3.43 -16.60
N GLN A 273 15.64 2.11 -16.75
CA GLN A 273 15.20 1.42 -17.96
C GLN A 273 13.69 1.58 -18.20
N ILE A 274 12.88 1.56 -17.14
CA ILE A 274 11.43 1.80 -17.23
C ILE A 274 11.17 3.24 -17.69
N LEU A 275 11.84 4.21 -17.07
CA LEU A 275 11.71 5.62 -17.40
C LEU A 275 12.20 5.94 -18.82
N ASP A 276 13.30 5.35 -19.27
CA ASP A 276 13.77 5.47 -20.65
C ASP A 276 12.77 4.89 -21.66
N THR A 277 12.13 3.77 -21.34
CA THR A 277 11.09 3.18 -22.19
C THR A 277 9.88 4.11 -22.29
N TRP A 278 9.42 4.67 -21.17
CA TRP A 278 8.35 5.68 -21.17
C TRP A 278 8.71 6.89 -22.02
N ARG A 279 9.90 7.46 -21.81
CA ARG A 279 10.39 8.61 -22.58
C ARG A 279 10.31 8.41 -24.09
N GLN A 280 10.57 7.19 -24.56
CA GLN A 280 10.52 6.85 -25.99
C GLN A 280 9.11 6.81 -26.55
N VAL A 281 8.11 6.45 -25.75
CA VAL A 281 6.72 6.28 -26.22
C VAL A 281 5.81 7.48 -25.90
N ASP A 282 6.20 8.35 -24.98
CA ASP A 282 5.39 9.48 -24.53
C ASP A 282 5.25 10.62 -25.54
N GLY A 283 6.07 10.66 -26.58
CA GLY A 283 5.99 11.63 -27.67
C GLY A 283 6.77 12.93 -27.49
N GLY A 284 7.52 13.09 -26.38
CA GLY A 284 8.58 14.12 -26.22
C GLY A 284 8.11 15.57 -26.04
N GLN A 285 6.81 15.84 -25.97
CA GLN A 285 6.31 17.20 -25.73
C GLN A 285 6.48 17.56 -24.25
N MET A 286 7.22 18.65 -23.99
CA MET A 286 7.34 19.21 -22.64
C MET A 286 5.99 19.76 -22.17
N VAL A 287 5.64 19.43 -20.94
CA VAL A 287 4.41 19.90 -20.28
C VAL A 287 4.74 20.47 -18.91
N GLU A 288 3.94 21.41 -18.46
CA GLU A 288 4.03 21.93 -17.10
C GLU A 288 3.62 20.85 -16.08
N PRO A 289 4.14 20.85 -14.83
CA PRO A 289 3.82 19.83 -13.84
C PRO A 289 2.31 19.66 -13.63
N TRP A 290 1.53 20.73 -13.55
CA TRP A 290 0.08 20.70 -13.41
C TRP A 290 -0.65 20.16 -14.64
N ASN A 291 -0.03 20.17 -15.82
CA ASN A 291 -0.58 19.61 -17.06
C ASN A 291 -0.23 18.13 -17.24
N TYR A 292 0.81 17.63 -16.56
CA TYR A 292 1.17 16.22 -16.57
C TYR A 292 0.02 15.34 -16.05
N PHE A 293 -0.56 15.72 -14.91
CA PHE A 293 -1.71 15.02 -14.32
C PHE A 293 -2.92 15.06 -15.26
N TYR A 294 -3.27 16.23 -15.76
CA TYR A 294 -4.40 16.37 -16.69
C TYR A 294 -4.25 15.52 -17.95
N ARG A 295 -3.04 15.42 -18.49
CA ARG A 295 -2.76 14.58 -19.66
C ARG A 295 -2.98 13.09 -19.35
N GLY A 296 -2.62 12.61 -18.17
CA GLY A 296 -2.92 11.28 -17.67
C GLY A 296 -4.40 11.02 -17.46
N GLY A 297 -5.18 12.02 -17.05
CA GLY A 297 -6.58 11.91 -16.63
C GLY A 297 -7.63 11.71 -17.73
N GLU A 298 -7.26 11.55 -19.02
CA GLU A 298 -8.25 11.45 -20.10
C GLU A 298 -9.25 10.29 -19.93
N ALA A 299 -8.77 9.10 -19.55
CA ALA A 299 -9.64 7.95 -19.32
C ALA A 299 -10.61 8.19 -18.15
N ALA A 300 -10.14 8.80 -17.05
CA ALA A 300 -10.96 9.15 -15.90
C ALA A 300 -12.08 10.12 -16.29
N ARG A 301 -11.77 11.19 -17.02
CA ARG A 301 -12.78 12.15 -17.51
C ARG A 301 -13.82 11.51 -18.43
N ARG A 302 -13.39 10.57 -19.31
CA ARG A 302 -14.32 9.85 -20.21
C ARG A 302 -15.26 8.91 -19.49
N LEU A 303 -14.80 8.28 -18.41
CA LEU A 303 -15.54 7.25 -17.68
C LEU A 303 -16.21 7.77 -16.41
N GLY A 304 -16.02 9.03 -16.02
CA GLY A 304 -16.56 9.60 -14.79
C GLY A 304 -18.06 9.41 -14.60
N ALA A 305 -18.85 9.56 -15.67
CA ALA A 305 -20.31 9.39 -15.60
C ALA A 305 -20.75 7.92 -15.35
N VAL A 306 -19.91 6.93 -15.68
CA VAL A 306 -20.21 5.50 -15.52
C VAL A 306 -19.48 4.84 -14.37
N THR A 307 -18.74 5.64 -13.58
CA THR A 307 -18.04 5.21 -12.35
C THR A 307 -18.54 5.97 -11.12
N PRO A 308 -19.88 6.01 -10.84
CA PRO A 308 -20.37 6.62 -9.61
C PRO A 308 -19.94 5.79 -8.40
N LYS A 309 -19.63 6.44 -7.26
CA LYS A 309 -19.13 5.77 -6.04
C LYS A 309 -20.05 4.63 -5.56
N ASP A 310 -21.37 4.80 -5.69
CA ASP A 310 -22.34 3.80 -5.23
C ASP A 310 -22.27 2.49 -6.04
N SER A 311 -21.62 2.49 -7.20
CA SER A 311 -21.40 1.30 -8.02
C SER A 311 -20.13 0.53 -7.65
N PHE A 312 -19.20 1.09 -6.91
CA PHE A 312 -17.86 0.55 -6.69
C PHE A 312 -17.88 -0.88 -6.14
N VAL A 313 -18.59 -1.10 -5.04
CA VAL A 313 -18.69 -2.43 -4.40
C VAL A 313 -19.32 -3.44 -5.35
N SER A 314 -20.40 -3.08 -6.01
CA SER A 314 -21.12 -4.00 -6.92
C SER A 314 -20.30 -4.35 -8.16
N VAL A 315 -19.57 -3.40 -8.72
CA VAL A 315 -18.66 -3.62 -9.87
C VAL A 315 -17.51 -4.52 -9.45
N SER A 316 -16.84 -4.23 -8.34
CA SER A 316 -15.74 -5.04 -7.81
C SER A 316 -16.19 -6.46 -7.50
N GLN A 317 -17.32 -6.66 -6.82
CA GLN A 317 -17.85 -7.98 -6.49
C GLN A 317 -18.20 -8.81 -7.74
N ARG A 318 -18.74 -8.20 -8.79
CA ARG A 318 -18.99 -8.90 -10.06
C ARG A 318 -17.66 -9.34 -10.69
N TYR A 319 -16.69 -8.45 -10.73
CA TYR A 319 -15.39 -8.73 -11.33
C TYR A 319 -14.66 -9.86 -10.59
N TYR A 320 -14.54 -9.77 -9.27
CA TYR A 320 -13.87 -10.81 -8.47
C TYR A 320 -14.61 -12.15 -8.50
N ARG A 321 -15.94 -12.15 -8.57
CA ARG A 321 -16.72 -13.37 -8.78
C ARG A 321 -16.39 -14.03 -10.13
N ASP A 322 -16.24 -13.24 -11.17
CA ASP A 322 -15.81 -13.75 -12.48
C ASP A 322 -14.38 -14.27 -12.48
N LEU A 323 -13.53 -13.80 -11.54
CA LEU A 323 -12.19 -14.35 -11.26
C LEU A 323 -12.22 -15.60 -10.35
N GLY A 324 -13.38 -16.04 -9.90
CA GLY A 324 -13.54 -17.18 -8.96
C GLY A 324 -13.39 -16.81 -7.49
N ALA A 325 -13.27 -15.53 -7.14
CA ALA A 325 -13.20 -15.03 -5.77
C ALA A 325 -14.50 -14.30 -5.40
N ASP A 326 -15.50 -15.03 -4.90
CA ASP A 326 -16.74 -14.38 -4.43
C ASP A 326 -16.50 -13.68 -3.10
N LEU A 327 -16.29 -12.35 -3.14
CA LEU A 327 -15.97 -11.52 -1.97
C LEU A 327 -17.04 -11.58 -0.88
N GLN A 328 -18.31 -11.76 -1.24
CA GLN A 328 -19.40 -11.93 -0.26
C GLN A 328 -19.30 -13.28 0.46
N GLN A 329 -19.04 -14.37 -0.28
CA GLN A 329 -18.84 -15.69 0.31
C GLN A 329 -17.54 -15.75 1.12
N LEU A 330 -16.49 -15.05 0.69
CA LEU A 330 -15.27 -14.90 1.46
C LEU A 330 -15.53 -14.15 2.76
N GLY A 331 -16.50 -13.24 2.81
CA GLY A 331 -16.87 -12.49 4.02
C GLY A 331 -16.02 -11.25 4.23
N VAL A 332 -15.58 -10.60 3.14
CA VAL A 332 -14.88 -9.31 3.19
C VAL A 332 -15.80 -8.24 3.74
N LEU A 333 -15.33 -7.49 4.74
CA LEU A 333 -16.05 -6.38 5.36
C LEU A 333 -15.66 -5.06 4.68
N TYR A 334 -16.66 -4.29 4.28
CA TYR A 334 -16.46 -2.97 3.69
C TYR A 334 -16.79 -1.86 4.68
N ASP A 335 -15.80 -1.03 4.98
CA ASP A 335 -15.92 0.19 5.77
C ASP A 335 -15.57 1.39 4.89
N LEU A 336 -16.55 1.88 4.12
CA LEU A 336 -16.34 2.90 3.08
C LEU A 336 -16.92 4.28 3.44
N GLU A 337 -17.53 4.42 4.61
CA GLU A 337 -18.12 5.69 5.04
C GLU A 337 -17.10 6.57 5.77
N ALA A 338 -17.06 7.85 5.39
CA ALA A 338 -16.24 8.83 6.08
C ALA A 338 -16.82 9.15 7.47
N ARG A 339 -15.98 9.25 8.49
CA ARG A 339 -16.34 9.65 9.84
C ARG A 339 -15.17 10.25 10.60
N ALA A 340 -15.43 10.95 11.69
CA ALA A 340 -14.39 11.47 12.57
C ALA A 340 -13.52 10.34 13.14
N GLY A 341 -12.23 10.55 13.22
CA GLY A 341 -11.24 9.58 13.72
C GLY A 341 -10.83 8.48 12.74
N LYS A 342 -11.51 8.36 11.59
CA LYS A 342 -11.10 7.42 10.54
C LYS A 342 -10.01 8.02 9.65
N ALA A 343 -8.95 7.28 9.41
CA ALA A 343 -7.90 7.70 8.49
C ALA A 343 -8.48 7.94 7.09
N PRO A 344 -8.12 9.03 6.41
CA PRO A 344 -8.62 9.37 5.07
C PRO A 344 -7.85 8.62 3.97
N LEU A 345 -7.55 7.34 4.20
CA LEU A 345 -6.77 6.47 3.32
C LEU A 345 -7.56 5.20 3.05
N ALA A 346 -7.31 4.57 1.90
CA ALA A 346 -7.74 3.21 1.66
C ALA A 346 -6.69 2.24 2.21
N TYR A 347 -7.15 1.17 2.84
CA TYR A 347 -6.30 0.07 3.30
C TYR A 347 -7.12 -1.18 3.59
N THR A 348 -6.46 -2.32 3.50
CA THR A 348 -7.02 -3.63 3.83
C THR A 348 -6.28 -4.22 5.02
N ASP A 349 -7.03 -4.82 5.97
CA ASP A 349 -6.47 -5.26 7.24
C ASP A 349 -7.19 -6.53 7.76
N PHE A 350 -6.49 -7.33 8.55
CA PHE A 350 -7.12 -8.41 9.30
C PHE A 350 -7.94 -7.87 10.47
N VAL A 351 -9.14 -8.39 10.62
CA VAL A 351 -9.89 -8.31 11.87
C VAL A 351 -9.57 -9.55 12.73
N SER A 352 -9.40 -10.71 12.09
CA SER A 352 -8.84 -11.90 12.72
C SER A 352 -8.21 -12.82 11.67
N ARG A 353 -7.11 -13.49 12.05
CA ARG A 353 -6.38 -14.39 11.18
C ARG A 353 -6.98 -15.79 11.17
N GLY A 354 -6.86 -16.48 10.02
CA GLY A 354 -7.28 -17.86 9.87
C GLY A 354 -6.42 -18.81 10.70
N ARG A 355 -7.03 -19.88 11.23
CA ARG A 355 -6.32 -20.92 12.01
C ARG A 355 -7.17 -22.16 12.22
N ILE A 356 -6.52 -23.24 12.63
CA ILE A 356 -7.24 -24.45 13.05
C ILE A 356 -7.77 -24.24 14.48
N VAL A 357 -9.07 -24.41 14.65
CA VAL A 357 -9.75 -24.41 15.94
C VAL A 357 -10.57 -25.71 16.04
N ASP A 358 -10.35 -26.47 17.08
CA ASP A 358 -11.02 -27.77 17.29
C ASP A 358 -10.93 -28.72 16.08
N GLY A 359 -9.74 -28.75 15.45
CA GLY A 359 -9.46 -29.57 14.27
C GLY A 359 -10.08 -29.09 12.96
N LYS A 360 -10.75 -27.93 12.93
CA LYS A 360 -11.36 -27.34 11.75
C LYS A 360 -10.70 -26.01 11.39
N TRP A 361 -10.57 -25.76 10.11
CA TRP A 361 -10.09 -24.45 9.62
C TRP A 361 -11.16 -23.38 9.86
N ARG A 362 -10.81 -22.37 10.64
CA ARG A 362 -11.55 -21.11 10.78
C ARG A 362 -10.90 -20.09 9.85
N LYS A 363 -11.64 -19.58 8.87
CA LYS A 363 -11.12 -18.61 7.90
C LYS A 363 -10.81 -17.25 8.53
N SER A 364 -9.95 -16.49 7.88
CA SER A 364 -9.67 -15.08 8.22
C SER A 364 -10.93 -14.22 8.10
N VAL A 365 -10.97 -13.13 8.85
CA VAL A 365 -11.91 -12.01 8.66
C VAL A 365 -11.07 -10.80 8.27
N VAL A 366 -11.39 -10.22 7.12
CA VAL A 366 -10.65 -9.10 6.52
C VAL A 366 -11.59 -7.92 6.31
N ARG A 367 -11.12 -6.71 6.56
CA ARG A 367 -11.85 -5.48 6.27
C ARG A 367 -11.11 -4.63 5.24
N ILE A 368 -11.86 -3.91 4.44
CA ILE A 368 -11.39 -2.82 3.60
C ILE A 368 -11.91 -1.52 4.20
N SER A 369 -11.01 -0.59 4.51
CA SER A 369 -11.31 0.73 5.02
C SER A 369 -10.95 1.77 3.98
N ALA A 370 -11.91 2.62 3.57
CA ALA A 370 -11.69 3.75 2.68
C ALA A 370 -12.73 4.83 2.94
N SER A 371 -12.52 6.03 2.40
CA SER A 371 -13.46 7.15 2.56
C SER A 371 -13.69 7.82 1.21
N TYR A 372 -14.57 7.22 0.40
CA TYR A 372 -14.87 7.73 -0.93
C TYR A 372 -15.93 8.84 -0.87
N ALA A 373 -15.53 10.08 -1.17
CA ALA A 373 -16.44 11.21 -1.28
C ALA A 373 -17.16 11.26 -2.63
N THR A 374 -16.48 10.84 -3.70
CA THR A 374 -16.94 10.94 -5.10
C THR A 374 -16.76 9.64 -5.84
N GLY A 375 -17.24 9.59 -7.08
CA GLY A 375 -16.93 8.55 -8.06
C GLY A 375 -15.60 8.81 -8.80
N GLY A 376 -15.31 7.98 -9.77
CA GLY A 376 -14.15 8.09 -10.67
C GLY A 376 -13.45 6.77 -10.90
N LEU A 377 -12.78 6.64 -12.06
CA LEU A 377 -12.07 5.41 -12.42
C LEU A 377 -10.93 5.09 -11.45
N GLY A 378 -10.19 6.11 -11.01
CA GLY A 378 -9.08 5.93 -10.08
C GLY A 378 -9.52 5.38 -8.72
N LEU A 379 -10.61 5.94 -8.12
CA LEU A 379 -11.15 5.44 -6.86
C LEU A 379 -11.75 4.03 -6.98
N LEU A 380 -12.36 3.72 -8.14
CA LEU A 380 -12.80 2.36 -8.42
C LEU A 380 -11.60 1.41 -8.54
N ASN A 381 -10.53 1.83 -9.21
CA ASN A 381 -9.28 1.06 -9.29
C ASN A 381 -8.69 0.82 -7.89
N GLU A 382 -8.67 1.84 -7.01
CA GLU A 382 -8.23 1.72 -5.62
C GLU A 382 -9.06 0.66 -4.87
N LEU A 383 -10.39 0.68 -4.98
CA LEU A 383 -11.20 -0.37 -4.34
C LEU A 383 -10.94 -1.77 -4.95
N VAL A 384 -10.68 -1.87 -6.24
CA VAL A 384 -10.31 -3.15 -6.87
C VAL A 384 -8.94 -3.62 -6.36
N HIS A 385 -7.99 -2.72 -6.15
CA HIS A 385 -6.70 -2.98 -5.51
C HIS A 385 -6.86 -3.48 -4.07
N GLU A 386 -7.63 -2.79 -3.24
CA GLU A 386 -7.91 -3.19 -1.85
C GLU A 386 -8.58 -4.58 -1.78
N ASN A 387 -9.45 -4.89 -2.74
CA ASN A 387 -9.99 -6.25 -2.87
C ASN A 387 -8.91 -7.27 -3.27
N GLY A 388 -7.84 -6.86 -3.94
CA GLY A 388 -6.66 -7.67 -4.23
C GLY A 388 -5.94 -8.12 -2.95
N HIS A 389 -5.68 -7.18 -2.03
CA HIS A 389 -5.18 -7.50 -0.69
C HIS A 389 -6.14 -8.43 0.05
N ALA A 390 -7.45 -8.13 0.02
CA ALA A 390 -8.44 -8.94 0.72
C ALA A 390 -8.45 -10.39 0.23
N VAL A 391 -8.41 -10.65 -1.08
CA VAL A 391 -8.38 -12.02 -1.60
C VAL A 391 -7.05 -12.72 -1.30
N TYR A 392 -5.93 -11.98 -1.23
CA TYR A 392 -4.66 -12.53 -0.78
C TYR A 392 -4.74 -12.97 0.69
N MET A 393 -5.11 -12.07 1.59
CA MET A 393 -5.25 -12.37 3.03
C MET A 393 -6.24 -13.51 3.30
N MET A 394 -7.32 -13.60 2.50
CA MET A 394 -8.30 -14.69 2.59
C MET A 394 -7.80 -16.01 2.01
N ALA A 395 -6.82 -16.00 1.10
CA ALA A 395 -6.21 -17.19 0.53
C ALA A 395 -5.17 -17.82 1.45
N LEU A 396 -4.64 -17.09 2.44
CA LEU A 396 -3.65 -17.61 3.39
C LEU A 396 -4.20 -18.86 4.10
N HIS A 397 -3.47 -19.98 3.96
CA HIS A 397 -3.86 -21.26 4.54
C HIS A 397 -2.63 -21.98 5.07
N THR A 398 -2.06 -21.43 6.13
CA THR A 398 -0.81 -21.87 6.73
C THR A 398 -0.88 -21.83 8.26
N ARG A 399 0.23 -22.10 8.92
CA ARG A 399 0.35 -22.05 10.39
C ARG A 399 0.25 -20.61 10.91
N PRO A 400 -0.22 -20.40 12.15
CA PRO A 400 -0.38 -19.07 12.72
C PRO A 400 0.84 -18.15 12.63
N ALA A 401 2.06 -18.68 12.81
CA ALA A 401 3.28 -17.92 12.71
C ALA A 401 3.54 -17.33 11.30
N PHE A 402 2.89 -17.87 10.27
CA PHE A 402 3.08 -17.50 8.88
C PHE A 402 1.86 -16.79 8.27
N MET A 403 0.84 -16.53 9.07
CA MET A 403 -0.43 -15.93 8.65
C MET A 403 -0.31 -14.42 8.46
N ASP A 404 0.77 -13.99 7.81
CA ASP A 404 0.95 -12.62 7.34
C ASP A 404 1.49 -12.61 5.90
N VAL A 405 1.46 -11.45 5.25
CA VAL A 405 2.00 -11.31 3.90
C VAL A 405 3.53 -11.42 3.92
N SER A 406 4.10 -12.07 2.92
CA SER A 406 5.51 -12.44 2.94
C SER A 406 6.48 -11.26 2.76
N ALA A 407 6.05 -10.19 2.10
CA ALA A 407 6.77 -8.94 1.92
C ALA A 407 5.84 -7.86 1.39
N GLU A 408 6.01 -6.61 1.84
CA GLU A 408 5.18 -5.48 1.40
C GLU A 408 5.21 -5.27 -0.11
N LEU A 409 6.38 -5.31 -0.73
CA LEU A 409 6.51 -5.22 -2.18
C LEU A 409 5.64 -6.26 -2.91
N PHE A 410 5.61 -7.49 -2.39
CA PHE A 410 4.83 -8.57 -3.01
C PHE A 410 3.33 -8.37 -2.78
N ASP A 411 2.92 -7.92 -1.60
CA ASP A 411 1.52 -7.64 -1.28
C ASP A 411 0.94 -6.56 -2.20
N GLU A 412 1.63 -5.43 -2.30
CA GLU A 412 1.29 -4.32 -3.20
C GLU A 412 1.23 -4.77 -4.67
N ALA A 413 2.26 -5.49 -5.11
CA ALA A 413 2.32 -5.97 -6.48
C ALA A 413 1.18 -6.93 -6.81
N PHE A 414 0.82 -7.82 -5.88
CA PHE A 414 -0.28 -8.76 -6.10
C PHE A 414 -1.64 -8.05 -6.13
N ALA A 415 -1.88 -7.08 -5.26
CA ALA A 415 -3.11 -6.30 -5.26
C ALA A 415 -3.33 -5.58 -6.60
N ASP A 416 -2.27 -5.11 -7.23
CA ASP A 416 -2.30 -4.50 -8.55
C ASP A 416 -2.52 -5.50 -9.70
N VAL A 417 -2.27 -6.79 -9.53
CA VAL A 417 -2.49 -7.78 -10.60
C VAL A 417 -3.92 -7.74 -11.15
N PRO A 418 -4.99 -7.81 -10.34
CA PRO A 418 -6.35 -7.61 -10.81
C PRO A 418 -6.69 -6.13 -11.05
N ALA A 419 -6.13 -5.18 -10.28
CA ALA A 419 -6.50 -3.76 -10.35
C ALA A 419 -6.14 -3.13 -11.70
N TRP A 420 -4.99 -3.44 -12.28
CA TRP A 420 -4.60 -2.91 -13.58
C TRP A 420 -5.56 -3.30 -14.72
N ASN A 421 -6.40 -4.32 -14.53
CA ASN A 421 -7.42 -4.68 -15.51
C ASN A 421 -8.49 -3.59 -15.69
N THR A 422 -8.72 -2.73 -14.68
CA THR A 422 -9.66 -1.59 -14.78
C THR A 422 -9.26 -0.60 -15.90
N TYR A 423 -7.98 -0.60 -16.28
CA TYR A 423 -7.44 0.19 -17.39
C TYR A 423 -7.41 -0.58 -18.73
N GLU A 424 -7.91 -1.81 -18.78
CA GLU A 424 -8.07 -2.52 -20.04
C GLU A 424 -9.46 -2.20 -20.64
N PRO A 425 -9.56 -1.75 -21.91
CA PRO A 425 -10.84 -1.40 -22.52
C PRO A 425 -11.88 -2.53 -22.51
N ALA A 426 -11.43 -3.78 -22.60
CA ALA A 426 -12.31 -4.94 -22.52
C ALA A 426 -12.97 -5.08 -21.13
N TRP A 427 -12.23 -4.80 -20.06
CA TRP A 427 -12.76 -4.76 -18.69
C TRP A 427 -13.79 -3.63 -18.55
N GLN A 428 -13.43 -2.42 -18.98
CA GLN A 428 -14.29 -1.24 -18.93
C GLN A 428 -15.62 -1.49 -19.68
N GLN A 429 -15.54 -2.03 -20.88
CA GLN A 429 -16.75 -2.37 -21.67
C GLN A 429 -17.62 -3.39 -20.94
N LYS A 430 -17.02 -4.44 -20.35
CA LYS A 430 -17.78 -5.48 -19.65
C LYS A 430 -18.44 -5.00 -18.37
N TYR A 431 -17.70 -4.26 -17.53
CA TYR A 431 -18.15 -3.97 -16.17
C TYR A 431 -18.76 -2.58 -16.01
N LEU A 432 -18.42 -1.63 -16.89
CA LEU A 432 -18.95 -0.26 -16.88
C LEU A 432 -19.92 0.01 -18.04
N GLY A 433 -19.95 -0.86 -19.08
CA GLY A 433 -20.77 -0.66 -20.28
C GLY A 433 -20.20 0.38 -21.25
N GLN A 434 -19.08 0.99 -20.95
CA GLN A 434 -18.39 1.98 -21.75
C GLN A 434 -16.88 1.79 -21.62
N ALA A 435 -16.10 2.07 -22.67
CA ALA A 435 -14.65 2.01 -22.63
C ALA A 435 -14.02 3.31 -23.13
N ALA A 436 -12.90 3.68 -22.53
CA ALA A 436 -11.99 4.66 -23.11
C ALA A 436 -11.15 4.01 -24.23
N THR A 437 -10.46 4.82 -25.03
CA THR A 437 -9.51 4.27 -26.01
C THR A 437 -8.36 3.54 -25.30
N GLU A 438 -7.77 2.55 -25.97
CA GLU A 438 -6.60 1.83 -25.43
C GLU A 438 -5.48 2.81 -25.04
N SER A 439 -5.18 3.77 -25.90
CA SER A 439 -4.14 4.78 -25.63
C SER A 439 -4.46 5.65 -24.42
N ALA A 440 -5.71 6.13 -24.26
CA ALA A 440 -6.09 6.92 -23.08
C ALA A 440 -6.02 6.11 -21.79
N SER A 441 -6.50 4.87 -21.82
CA SER A 441 -6.48 3.96 -20.65
C SER A 441 -5.07 3.59 -20.23
N LEU A 442 -4.23 3.16 -21.17
CA LEU A 442 -2.83 2.80 -20.87
C LEU A 442 -2.01 4.01 -20.44
N ARG A 443 -2.28 5.20 -21.02
CA ARG A 443 -1.64 6.43 -20.58
C ARG A 443 -2.03 6.78 -19.15
N ALA A 444 -3.29 6.63 -18.77
CA ALA A 444 -3.74 6.86 -17.41
C ALA A 444 -3.01 5.94 -16.41
N LEU A 445 -2.90 4.65 -16.71
CA LEU A 445 -2.16 3.69 -15.87
C LEU A 445 -0.68 4.04 -15.81
N PHE A 446 -0.01 4.11 -16.97
CA PHE A 446 1.45 4.19 -16.98
C PHE A 446 2.01 5.56 -16.65
N SER A 447 1.27 6.67 -16.82
CA SER A 447 1.71 7.98 -16.31
C SER A 447 1.80 7.99 -14.77
N SER A 448 0.90 7.28 -14.08
CA SER A 448 0.98 7.11 -12.63
C SER A 448 2.13 6.19 -12.24
N VAL A 449 2.25 5.02 -12.86
CA VAL A 449 3.33 4.05 -12.59
C VAL A 449 4.71 4.70 -12.77
N VAL A 450 4.95 5.42 -13.87
CA VAL A 450 6.26 6.03 -14.12
C VAL A 450 6.54 7.22 -13.20
N LEU A 451 5.51 7.90 -12.70
CA LEU A 451 5.68 8.93 -11.69
C LEU A 451 6.14 8.31 -10.35
N ASP A 452 5.56 7.18 -9.94
CA ASP A 452 6.03 6.43 -8.76
C ASP A 452 7.45 5.87 -8.96
N VAL A 453 7.77 5.35 -10.16
CA VAL A 453 9.14 4.96 -10.53
C VAL A 453 10.11 6.15 -10.46
N SER A 454 9.65 7.36 -10.82
CA SER A 454 10.47 8.59 -10.72
C SER A 454 10.75 8.95 -9.26
N TRP A 455 9.77 8.84 -8.36
CA TRP A 455 10.00 9.01 -6.92
C TRP A 455 10.91 7.93 -6.35
N ALA A 456 10.78 6.68 -6.79
CA ALA A 456 11.68 5.60 -6.38
C ALA A 456 13.14 5.89 -6.80
N LEU A 457 13.34 6.32 -8.04
CA LEU A 457 14.68 6.71 -8.53
C LEU A 457 15.23 7.94 -7.80
N PHE A 458 14.38 8.94 -7.55
CA PHE A 458 14.73 10.10 -6.75
C PHE A 458 15.22 9.70 -5.36
N GLU A 459 14.47 8.86 -4.67
CA GLU A 459 14.79 8.40 -3.32
C GLU A 459 16.10 7.57 -3.29
N CYS A 460 16.30 6.65 -4.25
CA CYS A 460 17.56 5.93 -4.40
C CYS A 460 18.76 6.89 -4.54
N ARG A 461 18.64 7.93 -5.36
CA ARG A 461 19.70 8.92 -5.56
C ARG A 461 19.94 9.78 -4.32
N MET A 462 18.87 10.20 -3.64
CA MET A 462 18.96 11.00 -2.42
C MET A 462 19.58 10.22 -1.25
N LEU A 463 19.22 8.97 -1.05
CA LEU A 463 19.82 8.12 0.00
C LEU A 463 21.27 7.76 -0.29
N ARG A 464 21.65 7.61 -1.58
CA ARG A 464 23.05 7.39 -1.97
C ARG A 464 23.92 8.62 -1.74
N ASN A 465 23.39 9.81 -1.98
CA ASN A 465 24.08 11.09 -1.76
C ASN A 465 23.17 12.11 -1.06
N PRO A 466 23.05 12.00 0.29
CA PRO A 466 22.18 12.89 1.09
C PRO A 466 22.51 14.37 1.00
N ALA A 467 23.70 14.74 0.50
CA ALA A 467 24.12 16.13 0.31
C ALA A 467 23.65 16.72 -1.02
N SER A 468 23.07 15.94 -1.92
CA SER A 468 22.51 16.44 -3.18
C SER A 468 21.36 17.41 -2.94
N ASP A 469 21.18 18.34 -3.88
CA ASP A 469 19.99 19.20 -3.88
C ASP A 469 18.76 18.42 -4.38
N PRO A 470 17.75 18.20 -3.54
CA PRO A 470 16.55 17.43 -3.91
C PRO A 470 15.82 18.03 -5.12
N ASN A 471 15.72 19.36 -5.20
CA ASN A 471 15.05 20.04 -6.31
C ASN A 471 15.78 19.82 -7.64
N ALA A 472 17.11 19.86 -7.61
CA ALA A 472 17.91 19.59 -8.81
C ALA A 472 17.78 18.14 -9.25
N VAL A 473 17.85 17.17 -8.31
CA VAL A 473 17.70 15.73 -8.62
C VAL A 473 16.31 15.43 -9.19
N TRP A 474 15.25 15.98 -8.57
CA TRP A 474 13.88 15.79 -9.05
C TRP A 474 13.63 16.40 -10.41
N THR A 475 14.13 17.63 -10.62
CA THR A 475 14.01 18.34 -11.89
C THR A 475 14.74 17.59 -13.01
N ASP A 476 15.95 17.04 -12.75
CA ASP A 476 16.66 16.23 -13.74
C ASP A 476 15.84 14.99 -14.14
N ILE A 477 15.32 14.23 -13.16
CA ILE A 477 14.53 13.04 -13.43
C ILE A 477 13.27 13.39 -14.23
N THR A 478 12.49 14.36 -13.79
CA THR A 478 11.19 14.65 -14.38
C THR A 478 11.29 15.32 -15.75
N SER A 479 12.27 16.20 -15.96
CA SER A 479 12.50 16.81 -17.26
C SER A 479 13.06 15.80 -18.28
N ARG A 480 13.98 14.96 -17.84
CA ARG A 480 14.64 13.98 -18.70
C ARG A 480 13.71 12.85 -19.13
N TYR A 481 12.92 12.32 -18.22
CA TYR A 481 12.15 11.09 -18.45
C TYR A 481 10.66 11.33 -18.67
N LEU A 482 10.06 12.32 -17.99
CA LEU A 482 8.63 12.58 -18.05
C LEU A 482 8.28 13.77 -18.97
N HIS A 483 9.28 14.42 -19.56
CA HIS A 483 9.13 15.64 -20.36
C HIS A 483 8.38 16.75 -19.60
N ILE A 484 8.70 16.93 -18.30
CA ILE A 484 8.14 17.99 -17.49
C ILE A 484 9.05 19.21 -17.55
N VAL A 485 8.47 20.40 -17.74
CA VAL A 485 9.20 21.67 -17.74
C VAL A 485 9.97 21.82 -16.43
N PRO A 486 11.28 22.15 -16.47
CA PRO A 486 12.11 22.27 -15.27
C PRO A 486 11.61 23.36 -14.32
N HIS A 487 11.44 22.98 -13.06
CA HIS A 487 11.07 23.89 -11.96
C HIS A 487 11.95 23.62 -10.72
N PRO A 488 13.26 23.93 -10.78
CA PRO A 488 14.17 23.69 -9.65
C PRO A 488 13.90 24.60 -8.45
N GLU A 489 13.08 25.63 -8.61
CA GLU A 489 12.71 26.58 -7.56
C GLU A 489 11.61 26.06 -6.62
N ILE A 490 10.96 24.92 -6.94
CA ILE A 490 9.87 24.38 -6.14
C ILE A 490 10.11 22.92 -5.75
N SER A 491 9.83 22.59 -4.49
CA SER A 491 10.03 21.26 -3.92
C SER A 491 8.79 20.37 -4.15
N TRP A 492 8.26 20.31 -5.40
CA TRP A 492 7.03 19.58 -5.68
C TRP A 492 7.18 18.04 -5.63
N TRP A 493 8.39 17.51 -5.56
CA TRP A 493 8.64 16.12 -5.19
C TRP A 493 7.98 15.78 -3.83
N ALA A 494 7.85 16.77 -2.94
CA ALA A 494 7.21 16.63 -1.63
C ALA A 494 5.66 16.51 -1.69
N LEU A 495 5.08 16.31 -2.87
CA LEU A 495 3.71 15.80 -2.99
C LEU A 495 3.56 14.39 -2.40
N ARG A 496 4.65 13.63 -2.29
CA ARG A 496 4.65 12.22 -1.84
C ARG A 496 5.06 12.12 -0.37
N GLY A 497 4.08 11.79 0.51
CA GLY A 497 4.31 11.71 1.96
C GLY A 497 5.29 10.62 2.36
N GLN A 498 5.29 9.49 1.66
CA GLN A 498 6.17 8.35 1.93
C GLN A 498 7.66 8.72 1.96
N LEU A 499 8.09 9.73 1.21
CA LEU A 499 9.48 10.21 1.22
C LEU A 499 9.95 10.68 2.60
N VAL A 500 9.02 11.11 3.46
CA VAL A 500 9.32 11.63 4.81
C VAL A 500 8.81 10.70 5.91
N GLN A 501 7.72 10.00 5.67
CA GLN A 501 7.12 9.05 6.62
C GLN A 501 7.93 7.76 6.71
N THR A 502 8.52 7.35 5.58
CA THR A 502 9.17 6.05 5.42
C THR A 502 10.26 6.15 4.36
N PRO A 503 11.35 6.89 4.62
CA PRO A 503 12.41 7.07 3.63
C PRO A 503 12.95 5.73 3.10
N GLY A 504 13.02 5.60 1.78
CA GLY A 504 13.37 4.37 1.06
C GLY A 504 12.19 3.50 0.63
N TYR A 505 10.95 3.83 1.04
CA TYR A 505 9.78 3.01 0.75
C TYR A 505 9.29 3.10 -0.70
N MET A 506 9.56 4.21 -1.40
CA MET A 506 9.07 4.41 -2.78
C MET A 506 9.57 3.33 -3.76
N VAL A 507 10.66 2.67 -3.43
CA VAL A 507 11.16 1.54 -4.23
C VAL A 507 10.14 0.39 -4.32
N ASN A 508 9.30 0.20 -3.29
CA ASN A 508 8.25 -0.83 -3.30
C ASN A 508 7.20 -0.55 -4.38
N TYR A 509 6.86 0.70 -4.65
CA TYR A 509 5.95 1.06 -5.75
C TYR A 509 6.63 0.90 -7.12
N GLY A 510 7.88 1.35 -7.25
CA GLY A 510 8.64 1.22 -8.50
C GLY A 510 8.86 -0.24 -8.91
N LEU A 511 9.39 -1.07 -8.02
CA LEU A 511 9.61 -2.49 -8.27
C LEU A 511 8.33 -3.32 -8.17
N GLY A 512 7.35 -2.90 -7.38
CA GLY A 512 6.02 -3.50 -7.34
C GLY A 512 5.39 -3.54 -8.72
N SER A 513 5.50 -2.44 -9.48
CA SER A 513 5.01 -2.38 -10.87
C SER A 513 5.68 -3.41 -11.79
N VAL A 514 6.99 -3.66 -11.60
CA VAL A 514 7.72 -4.72 -12.32
C VAL A 514 7.12 -6.09 -12.01
N LEU A 515 6.97 -6.38 -10.72
CA LEU A 515 6.45 -7.67 -10.26
C LEU A 515 4.99 -7.87 -10.66
N THR A 516 4.16 -6.83 -10.57
CA THR A 516 2.76 -6.83 -11.07
C THR A 516 2.71 -7.25 -12.54
N ALA A 517 3.48 -6.59 -13.40
CA ALA A 517 3.50 -6.87 -14.83
C ALA A 517 3.97 -8.31 -15.12
N ASP A 518 4.97 -8.79 -14.37
CA ASP A 518 5.54 -10.13 -14.54
C ASP A 518 4.55 -11.23 -14.09
N ILE A 519 3.91 -11.08 -12.94
CA ILE A 519 2.84 -11.98 -12.48
C ILE A 519 1.66 -11.99 -13.47
N ARG A 520 1.25 -10.83 -13.98
CA ARG A 520 0.18 -10.71 -14.97
C ARG A 520 0.51 -11.44 -16.26
N GLN A 521 1.73 -11.28 -16.78
CA GLN A 521 2.17 -12.00 -17.99
C GLN A 521 2.17 -13.51 -17.76
N HIS A 522 2.79 -13.99 -16.68
CA HIS A 522 2.82 -15.41 -16.34
C HIS A 522 1.41 -15.99 -16.18
N THR A 523 0.50 -15.23 -15.55
CA THR A 523 -0.91 -15.63 -15.41
C THR A 523 -1.59 -15.79 -16.76
N ARG A 524 -1.38 -14.87 -17.70
CA ARG A 524 -1.93 -14.97 -19.07
C ARG A 524 -1.38 -16.16 -19.84
N GLU A 525 -0.09 -16.44 -19.68
CA GLU A 525 0.56 -17.59 -20.31
C GLU A 525 0.02 -18.93 -19.77
N ALA A 526 -0.24 -19.01 -18.45
CA ALA A 526 -0.68 -20.23 -17.79
C ALA A 526 -2.20 -20.49 -17.88
N LEU A 527 -3.02 -19.45 -17.80
CA LEU A 527 -4.49 -19.56 -17.71
C LEU A 527 -5.23 -18.98 -18.94
N GLY A 528 -4.54 -18.23 -19.78
CA GLY A 528 -5.17 -17.37 -20.80
C GLY A 528 -5.61 -16.02 -20.22
N PRO A 529 -6.32 -15.20 -21.02
CA PRO A 529 -6.81 -13.89 -20.61
C PRO A 529 -7.67 -13.96 -19.35
N PHE A 530 -7.53 -12.97 -18.47
CA PHE A 530 -8.31 -12.85 -17.22
C PHE A 530 -8.84 -11.43 -16.98
N GLU A 531 -8.61 -10.52 -17.90
CA GLU A 531 -9.05 -9.13 -17.83
C GLU A 531 -10.57 -9.02 -17.65
N THR A 532 -11.31 -9.86 -18.34
CA THR A 532 -12.78 -9.91 -18.26
C THR A 532 -13.30 -11.05 -17.40
N GLY A 533 -12.44 -11.59 -16.52
CA GLY A 533 -12.74 -12.71 -15.65
C GLY A 533 -12.21 -14.04 -16.18
N ASN A 534 -11.78 -14.89 -15.27
CA ASN A 534 -11.41 -16.29 -15.46
C ASN A 534 -11.64 -17.01 -14.16
N SER A 535 -12.66 -17.84 -14.08
CA SER A 535 -13.10 -18.48 -12.82
C SER A 535 -12.06 -19.41 -12.17
N LYS A 536 -10.97 -19.74 -12.87
CA LYS A 536 -9.85 -20.53 -12.35
C LYS A 536 -8.77 -19.67 -11.70
N TRP A 537 -8.80 -18.33 -11.92
CA TRP A 537 -7.72 -17.45 -11.51
C TRP A 537 -7.47 -17.51 -9.99
N TYR A 538 -8.51 -17.34 -9.18
CA TYR A 538 -8.35 -17.30 -7.73
C TYR A 538 -7.86 -18.62 -7.13
N SER A 539 -8.42 -19.76 -7.55
CA SER A 539 -7.95 -21.06 -7.05
C SER A 539 -6.51 -21.35 -7.49
N TRP A 540 -6.17 -21.02 -8.74
CA TRP A 540 -4.84 -21.25 -9.29
C TRP A 540 -3.77 -20.40 -8.61
N THR A 541 -4.03 -19.11 -8.39
CA THR A 541 -3.11 -18.21 -7.68
C THR A 541 -3.02 -18.56 -6.20
N SER A 542 -4.14 -18.89 -5.55
CA SER A 542 -4.17 -19.29 -4.14
C SER A 542 -3.28 -20.51 -3.88
N GLU A 543 -3.38 -21.55 -4.70
CA GLU A 543 -2.61 -22.77 -4.53
C GLU A 543 -1.11 -22.59 -4.77
N ARG A 544 -0.72 -21.71 -5.71
CA ARG A 544 0.66 -21.60 -6.18
C ARG A 544 1.43 -20.43 -5.62
N LEU A 545 0.71 -19.39 -5.15
CA LEU A 545 1.34 -18.13 -4.78
C LEU A 545 0.87 -17.61 -3.42
N LEU A 546 -0.45 -17.58 -3.11
CA LEU A 546 -0.95 -16.77 -2.02
C LEU A 546 -1.02 -17.48 -0.66
N ARG A 547 -1.33 -18.79 -0.65
CA ARG A 547 -1.63 -19.54 0.59
C ARG A 547 -0.49 -19.61 1.60
N PHE A 548 0.73 -19.33 1.19
CA PHE A 548 1.94 -19.64 1.97
C PHE A 548 2.27 -18.57 3.03
N GLY A 549 1.88 -17.31 2.80
CA GLY A 549 2.30 -16.22 3.66
C GLY A 549 3.82 -16.23 3.86
N GLU A 550 4.26 -16.13 5.10
CA GLU A 550 5.69 -16.16 5.46
C GLU A 550 6.27 -17.59 5.62
N GLU A 551 5.50 -18.65 5.31
CA GLU A 551 6.00 -20.02 5.36
C GLU A 551 7.18 -20.24 4.39
N VAL A 552 7.15 -19.57 3.25
CA VAL A 552 8.18 -19.59 2.22
C VAL A 552 8.77 -18.18 2.05
N ASP A 553 10.05 -18.11 1.80
CA ASP A 553 10.70 -16.84 1.45
C ASP A 553 10.11 -16.27 0.15
N ALA A 554 9.84 -14.95 0.12
CA ALA A 554 9.16 -14.31 -1.01
C ALA A 554 9.89 -14.51 -2.33
N SER A 555 11.24 -14.36 -2.36
CA SER A 555 12.01 -14.53 -3.60
C SER A 555 11.98 -15.97 -4.10
N ALA A 556 12.08 -16.94 -3.20
CA ALA A 556 11.99 -18.36 -3.54
C ALA A 556 10.59 -18.73 -4.07
N LEU A 557 9.54 -18.18 -3.43
CA LEU A 557 8.15 -18.38 -3.84
C LEU A 557 7.90 -17.79 -5.24
N LEU A 558 8.36 -16.57 -5.49
CA LEU A 558 8.24 -15.91 -6.79
C LEU A 558 9.00 -16.66 -7.89
N GLN A 559 10.23 -17.09 -7.62
CA GLN A 559 11.01 -17.89 -8.58
C GLN A 559 10.32 -19.22 -8.90
N GLN A 560 9.76 -19.89 -7.90
CA GLN A 560 9.00 -21.13 -8.09
C GLN A 560 7.72 -20.88 -8.91
N PHE A 561 7.00 -19.81 -8.61
CA PHE A 561 5.75 -19.45 -9.30
C PHE A 561 6.00 -19.10 -10.76
N LEU A 562 6.96 -18.21 -11.03
CA LEU A 562 7.30 -17.75 -12.38
C LEU A 562 8.08 -18.80 -13.20
N GLY A 563 8.73 -19.78 -12.56
CA GLY A 563 9.64 -20.73 -13.20
C GLY A 563 10.97 -20.12 -13.68
N ARG A 564 11.24 -18.86 -13.33
CA ARG A 564 12.41 -18.06 -13.69
C ARG A 564 12.58 -16.89 -12.72
N PRO A 565 13.73 -16.18 -12.73
CA PRO A 565 13.87 -14.92 -12.01
C PRO A 565 12.84 -13.87 -12.48
N VAL A 566 12.49 -12.92 -11.60
CA VAL A 566 11.68 -11.75 -11.91
C VAL A 566 12.36 -10.93 -13.01
N SER A 567 11.56 -10.36 -13.92
CA SER A 567 12.06 -9.60 -15.07
C SER A 567 11.29 -8.27 -15.25
N PRO A 568 11.96 -7.17 -15.57
CA PRO A 568 11.29 -5.93 -15.93
C PRO A 568 10.67 -5.97 -17.34
N GLN A 569 11.02 -6.95 -18.18
CA GLN A 569 10.62 -6.99 -19.58
C GLN A 569 9.10 -6.93 -19.79
N PRO A 570 8.26 -7.64 -19.01
CA PRO A 570 6.81 -7.55 -19.13
C PRO A 570 6.26 -6.13 -18.95
N LEU A 571 6.80 -5.36 -17.99
CA LEU A 571 6.40 -3.97 -17.80
C LEU A 571 6.83 -3.10 -18.98
N LEU A 572 8.07 -3.26 -19.46
CA LEU A 572 8.57 -2.52 -20.61
C LEU A 572 7.73 -2.76 -21.87
N ASP A 573 7.33 -4.01 -22.10
CA ASP A 573 6.49 -4.37 -23.26
C ASP A 573 5.08 -3.79 -23.13
N GLN A 574 4.50 -3.75 -21.93
CA GLN A 574 3.22 -3.10 -21.71
C GLN A 574 3.27 -1.57 -21.92
N ILE A 575 4.34 -0.91 -21.47
CA ILE A 575 4.53 0.53 -21.74
C ILE A 575 4.67 0.78 -23.25
N ARG A 576 5.38 -0.09 -23.98
CA ARG A 576 5.54 0.01 -25.45
C ARG A 576 4.22 -0.10 -26.22
N ARG A 577 3.14 -0.66 -25.63
CA ARG A 577 1.80 -0.63 -26.26
C ARG A 577 1.29 0.80 -26.52
N LEU A 578 1.83 1.80 -25.84
CA LEU A 578 1.51 3.21 -26.07
C LEU A 578 2.14 3.78 -27.34
N ALA A 579 3.16 3.13 -27.90
CA ALA A 579 3.78 3.59 -29.13
C ALA A 579 2.73 3.65 -30.27
N PRO A 580 2.76 4.70 -31.12
CA PRO A 580 1.88 4.77 -32.28
C PRO A 580 2.02 3.47 -33.10
N LYS A 581 0.89 2.84 -33.44
CA LYS A 581 0.88 1.69 -34.36
C LYS A 581 1.33 2.21 -35.72
N GLN A 582 2.48 1.72 -36.22
CA GLN A 582 3.00 2.04 -37.55
C GLN A 582 2.07 1.57 -38.65
#